data_320370df815c116a7bbca3d3dc95880b
#
_entry.id   320370df815c116a7bbca3d3dc95880b
#
_cell.length_a   1.000
_cell.length_b   1.000
_cell.length_c   1.000
_cell.angle_alpha   90.00
_cell.angle_beta   90.00
_cell.angle_gamma   90.00
#
_symmetry.space_group_name_H-M   'P 1'
#
loop_
_entity.id
_entity.type
_entity.pdbx_description
1 polymer ?
#
loop_
_entity_poly.entity_id
_entity_poly.type
_entity_poly.pdbx_seq_one_letter_code
_entity_poly.pdbx_strand_id
1 'polypeptide(L)'
;MSQLETASRSLIEEHQLARLQLGLTRILPANRFYQEKLFKGRATISMDSLADLFRLPFTTKLELVADQDAQPLFGSNLTYPLSNYIRLHQTSGTTGRPLKVLDTQESWNWWAECWTSVYLAAGVSSDDIVFLAFGFGPFIGFWSAYEGAKQLGALTVPGGGMDSLQRLRAIEEIGATVLVCTPSYALRLAEVAQEHGINTRASTVRVTIHAGEPGASIPATRERIERAWTASAYDHAGMTEMGAYGFACSEQQGIHINEGECIAEILDPQSGQPVREGQAGELVLTNLGRWGSPALRYRTGDLVRHGGYNCPCGRTFLLLPGGVLGRADDMLIVRGVNVYPSALADVLHRFPEVAEYRVIVTKEGTMDEIALQVECPPGIIASIQEELRIALNLRIPIEAVKPGTLPRFELKAKRVDDRR
;
A
#
# COMPACT_ATOMS: atom_id res chain seq x y z
N MET A 1 12.54 -11.82 12.80
CA MET A 1 13.42 -11.21 11.79
C MET A 1 14.25 -12.30 11.12
N SER A 2 14.31 -12.30 9.79
CA SER A 2 15.26 -13.14 9.05
C SER A 2 16.69 -12.57 9.18
N GLN A 3 17.71 -13.40 8.88
CA GLN A 3 19.10 -12.93 8.89
C GLN A 3 19.36 -11.82 7.87
N LEU A 4 18.63 -11.81 6.76
CA LEU A 4 18.76 -10.80 5.72
C LEU A 4 18.26 -9.41 6.16
N GLU A 5 17.22 -9.36 7.01
CA GLU A 5 16.65 -8.10 7.50
C GLU A 5 17.64 -7.27 8.35
N THR A 6 18.69 -7.90 8.88
CA THR A 6 19.74 -7.24 9.69
C THR A 6 21.13 -7.35 9.06
N ALA A 7 21.21 -7.80 7.80
CA ALA A 7 22.46 -7.98 7.09
C ALA A 7 23.07 -6.63 6.65
N SER A 8 24.37 -6.65 6.31
CA SER A 8 25.01 -5.48 5.69
C SER A 8 24.40 -5.18 4.32
N ARG A 9 24.51 -3.91 3.89
CA ARG A 9 24.03 -3.51 2.55
C ARG A 9 24.62 -4.37 1.43
N SER A 10 25.92 -4.68 1.50
CA SER A 10 26.58 -5.53 0.49
C SER A 10 25.95 -6.91 0.38
N LEU A 11 25.61 -7.56 1.52
CA LEU A 11 24.96 -8.86 1.51
C LEU A 11 23.52 -8.80 0.94
N ILE A 12 22.80 -7.73 1.25
CA ILE A 12 21.46 -7.51 0.68
C ILE A 12 21.55 -7.31 -0.84
N GLU A 13 22.49 -6.50 -1.30
CA GLU A 13 22.71 -6.23 -2.72
C GLU A 13 23.19 -7.47 -3.49
N GLU A 14 24.07 -8.29 -2.90
CA GLU A 14 24.47 -9.58 -3.45
C GLU A 14 23.27 -10.54 -3.59
N HIS A 15 22.43 -10.62 -2.56
CA HIS A 15 21.20 -11.41 -2.60
C HIS A 15 20.26 -10.92 -3.71
N GLN A 16 20.02 -9.62 -3.78
CA GLN A 16 19.15 -9.00 -4.80
C GLN A 16 19.68 -9.25 -6.21
N LEU A 17 20.98 -9.10 -6.42
CA LEU A 17 21.62 -9.34 -7.71
C LEU A 17 21.48 -10.82 -8.13
N ALA A 18 21.75 -11.75 -7.24
CA ALA A 18 21.63 -13.18 -7.51
C ALA A 18 20.18 -13.58 -7.87
N ARG A 19 19.20 -13.05 -7.12
CA ARG A 19 17.77 -13.27 -7.41
C ARG A 19 17.36 -12.67 -8.75
N LEU A 20 17.82 -11.46 -9.05
CA LEU A 20 17.54 -10.80 -10.33
C LEU A 20 18.14 -11.57 -11.50
N GLN A 21 19.41 -12.00 -11.41
CA GLN A 21 20.06 -12.81 -12.43
C GLN A 21 19.28 -14.10 -12.69
N LEU A 22 18.89 -14.82 -11.62
CA LEU A 22 18.06 -16.03 -11.73
C LEU A 22 16.71 -15.73 -12.44
N GLY A 23 16.04 -14.65 -12.08
CA GLY A 23 14.79 -14.24 -12.72
C GLY A 23 14.97 -13.94 -14.21
N LEU A 24 16.02 -13.21 -14.57
CA LEU A 24 16.31 -12.86 -15.96
C LEU A 24 16.59 -14.10 -16.84
N THR A 25 17.21 -15.16 -16.31
CA THR A 25 17.38 -16.43 -17.05
C THR A 25 16.06 -17.10 -17.43
N ARG A 26 14.99 -16.84 -16.68
CA ARG A 26 13.64 -17.34 -16.94
C ARG A 26 12.83 -16.39 -17.84
N ILE A 27 12.92 -15.08 -17.56
CA ILE A 27 12.15 -14.06 -18.24
C ILE A 27 12.61 -13.86 -19.69
N LEU A 28 13.91 -13.62 -19.90
CA LEU A 28 14.42 -13.19 -21.19
C LEU A 28 14.22 -14.20 -22.33
N PRO A 29 14.30 -15.53 -22.13
CA PRO A 29 14.02 -16.49 -23.21
C PRO A 29 12.55 -16.60 -23.61
N ALA A 30 11.61 -16.24 -22.74
CA ALA A 30 10.20 -16.60 -22.88
C ALA A 30 9.21 -15.44 -22.84
N ASN A 31 9.51 -14.40 -22.06
CA ASN A 31 8.60 -13.28 -21.88
C ASN A 31 8.73 -12.28 -23.03
N ARG A 32 7.75 -12.28 -23.92
CA ARG A 32 7.78 -11.49 -25.15
C ARG A 32 7.77 -9.98 -24.86
N PHE A 33 7.01 -9.52 -23.86
CA PHE A 33 6.98 -8.11 -23.47
C PHE A 33 8.37 -7.59 -23.12
N TYR A 34 9.11 -8.32 -22.27
CA TYR A 34 10.46 -7.92 -21.88
C TYR A 34 11.50 -8.17 -22.97
N GLN A 35 11.33 -9.16 -23.83
CA GLN A 35 12.17 -9.33 -25.01
C GLN A 35 12.09 -8.08 -25.92
N GLU A 36 10.87 -7.66 -26.27
CA GLU A 36 10.66 -6.49 -27.12
C GLU A 36 11.16 -5.19 -26.45
N LYS A 37 10.96 -5.07 -25.14
CA LYS A 37 11.34 -3.89 -24.37
C LYS A 37 12.85 -3.76 -24.16
N LEU A 38 13.52 -4.86 -23.81
CA LEU A 38 14.90 -4.83 -23.34
C LEU A 38 15.91 -5.08 -24.46
N PHE A 39 15.56 -5.87 -25.48
CA PHE A 39 16.45 -6.17 -26.60
C PHE A 39 16.37 -5.19 -27.78
N LYS A 40 15.54 -4.15 -27.71
CA LYS A 40 15.47 -3.11 -28.74
C LYS A 40 16.86 -2.52 -29.04
N GLY A 41 17.56 -3.10 -30.06
CA GLY A 41 18.89 -2.69 -30.47
C GLY A 41 20.06 -3.24 -29.64
N ARG A 42 19.84 -4.24 -28.77
CA ARG A 42 20.88 -4.90 -27.97
C ARG A 42 20.88 -6.41 -28.21
N ALA A 43 22.08 -6.99 -28.39
CA ALA A 43 22.23 -8.42 -28.58
C ALA A 43 22.13 -9.23 -27.28
N THR A 44 22.54 -8.65 -26.15
CA THR A 44 22.58 -9.31 -24.85
C THR A 44 22.35 -8.27 -23.73
N ILE A 45 21.85 -8.71 -22.60
CA ILE A 45 21.78 -7.94 -21.35
C ILE A 45 22.66 -8.66 -20.35
N SER A 46 23.78 -8.05 -19.99
CA SER A 46 24.59 -8.45 -18.83
C SER A 46 24.08 -7.75 -17.60
N MET A 47 24.05 -8.46 -16.48
CA MET A 47 23.64 -7.97 -15.17
C MET A 47 24.72 -8.35 -14.16
N ASP A 48 25.84 -7.64 -14.21
CA ASP A 48 27.02 -7.93 -13.38
C ASP A 48 26.94 -7.20 -12.03
N SER A 49 26.08 -6.18 -11.96
CA SER A 49 25.83 -5.38 -10.75
C SER A 49 24.42 -4.82 -10.76
N LEU A 50 23.92 -4.35 -9.60
CA LEU A 50 22.64 -3.63 -9.52
C LEU A 50 22.65 -2.32 -10.32
N ALA A 51 23.82 -1.71 -10.56
CA ALA A 51 23.94 -0.54 -11.41
C ALA A 51 23.50 -0.79 -12.86
N ASP A 52 23.58 -2.04 -13.32
CA ASP A 52 23.13 -2.41 -14.66
C ASP A 52 21.60 -2.46 -14.75
N LEU A 53 20.91 -2.82 -13.66
CA LEU A 53 19.45 -2.73 -13.56
C LEU A 53 19.00 -1.27 -13.77
N PHE A 54 19.68 -0.33 -13.14
CA PHE A 54 19.31 1.09 -13.19
C PHE A 54 19.44 1.73 -14.59
N ARG A 55 20.09 1.04 -15.51
CA ARG A 55 20.16 1.44 -16.93
C ARG A 55 19.03 0.86 -17.79
N LEU A 56 18.24 -0.09 -17.26
CA LEU A 56 17.09 -0.63 -17.98
C LEU A 56 15.95 0.40 -18.05
N PRO A 57 15.11 0.36 -19.09
CA PRO A 57 13.94 1.22 -19.18
C PRO A 57 12.92 0.91 -18.09
N PHE A 58 12.22 1.94 -17.63
CA PHE A 58 11.11 1.76 -16.68
C PHE A 58 9.95 0.97 -17.31
N THR A 59 9.24 0.22 -16.49
CA THR A 59 7.94 -0.35 -16.83
C THR A 59 6.84 0.49 -16.21
N THR A 60 5.79 0.78 -16.96
CA THR A 60 4.65 1.56 -16.49
C THR A 60 3.35 0.77 -16.61
N LYS A 61 2.35 1.16 -15.82
CA LYS A 61 1.01 0.58 -15.91
C LYS A 61 0.39 0.77 -17.29
N LEU A 62 0.60 1.95 -17.90
CA LEU A 62 0.07 2.27 -19.22
C LEU A 62 0.64 1.35 -20.30
N GLU A 63 1.93 1.02 -20.23
CA GLU A 63 2.52 0.06 -21.17
C GLU A 63 1.92 -1.35 -21.02
N LEU A 64 1.70 -1.81 -19.80
CA LEU A 64 1.09 -3.12 -19.54
C LEU A 64 -0.38 -3.17 -19.99
N VAL A 65 -1.13 -2.09 -19.80
CA VAL A 65 -2.50 -1.97 -20.31
C VAL A 65 -2.53 -1.94 -21.83
N ALA A 66 -1.65 -1.17 -22.46
CA ALA A 66 -1.54 -1.10 -23.93
C ALA A 66 -1.12 -2.48 -24.54
N ASP A 67 -0.24 -3.21 -23.87
CA ASP A 67 0.12 -4.58 -24.26
C ASP A 67 -1.10 -5.51 -24.20
N GLN A 68 -1.92 -5.44 -23.14
CA GLN A 68 -3.14 -6.23 -23.01
C GLN A 68 -4.24 -5.83 -24.02
N ASP A 69 -4.27 -4.59 -24.45
CA ASP A 69 -5.17 -4.14 -25.50
C ASP A 69 -4.74 -4.64 -26.88
N ALA A 70 -3.42 -4.64 -27.14
CA ALA A 70 -2.86 -5.12 -28.39
C ALA A 70 -2.88 -6.65 -28.48
N GLN A 71 -2.80 -7.35 -27.38
CA GLN A 71 -2.74 -8.80 -27.30
C GLN A 71 -3.72 -9.39 -26.27
N PRO A 72 -5.02 -9.45 -26.65
CA PRO A 72 -6.03 -10.04 -25.76
C PRO A 72 -5.73 -11.54 -25.54
N LEU A 73 -6.04 -12.12 -24.38
CA LEU A 73 -6.80 -11.64 -23.24
C LEU A 73 -5.94 -11.03 -22.12
N PHE A 74 -4.60 -11.33 -22.09
CA PHE A 74 -3.74 -11.11 -20.93
C PHE A 74 -2.44 -10.39 -21.27
N GLY A 75 -2.25 -9.97 -22.53
CA GLY A 75 -1.01 -9.35 -22.99
C GLY A 75 0.11 -10.36 -23.24
N SER A 76 1.31 -9.84 -23.45
CA SER A 76 2.52 -10.60 -23.71
C SER A 76 3.48 -10.67 -22.51
N ASN A 77 3.12 -10.02 -21.37
CA ASN A 77 3.91 -10.08 -20.14
C ASN A 77 3.64 -11.39 -19.37
N LEU A 78 3.80 -12.52 -20.06
CA LEU A 78 3.69 -13.87 -19.53
C LEU A 78 4.96 -14.66 -19.85
N THR A 79 5.61 -15.18 -18.79
CA THR A 79 6.86 -15.95 -18.93
C THR A 79 6.60 -17.42 -19.27
N TYR A 80 5.44 -17.95 -18.87
CA TYR A 80 5.09 -19.35 -19.02
C TYR A 80 3.83 -19.53 -19.87
N PRO A 81 3.56 -20.74 -20.40
CA PRO A 81 2.28 -21.07 -21.01
C PRO A 81 1.11 -20.80 -20.06
N LEU A 82 -0.04 -20.39 -20.59
CA LEU A 82 -1.23 -20.02 -19.79
C LEU A 82 -1.67 -21.13 -18.82
N SER A 83 -1.46 -22.38 -19.17
CA SER A 83 -1.77 -23.54 -18.32
C SER A 83 -0.99 -23.59 -17.00
N ASN A 84 0.08 -22.81 -16.86
CA ASN A 84 0.86 -22.73 -15.63
C ASN A 84 0.31 -21.71 -14.63
N TYR A 85 -0.63 -20.87 -15.07
CA TYR A 85 -1.22 -19.81 -14.23
C TYR A 85 -2.48 -20.32 -13.55
N ILE A 86 -2.57 -20.10 -12.26
CA ILE A 86 -3.66 -20.62 -11.40
C ILE A 86 -4.51 -19.51 -10.78
N ARG A 87 -4.07 -18.25 -10.86
CA ARG A 87 -4.76 -17.10 -10.30
C ARG A 87 -4.80 -15.96 -11.32
N LEU A 88 -5.94 -15.28 -11.31
CA LEU A 88 -6.15 -14.02 -12.03
C LEU A 88 -6.63 -12.99 -11.03
N HIS A 89 -5.95 -11.88 -10.95
CA HIS A 89 -6.40 -10.69 -10.25
C HIS A 89 -6.39 -9.49 -11.19
N GLN A 90 -7.14 -8.47 -10.84
CA GLN A 90 -7.16 -7.23 -11.62
C GLN A 90 -7.10 -6.00 -10.71
N THR A 91 -6.54 -4.92 -11.23
CA THR A 91 -6.52 -3.64 -10.52
C THR A 91 -7.90 -3.00 -10.51
N SER A 92 -8.14 -2.04 -9.61
CA SER A 92 -9.44 -1.34 -9.51
C SER A 92 -9.84 -0.54 -10.75
N GLY A 93 -8.88 -0.23 -11.64
CA GLY A 93 -9.15 0.51 -12.87
C GLY A 93 -9.63 1.95 -12.67
N THR A 94 -9.33 2.59 -11.53
CA THR A 94 -9.77 3.95 -11.20
C THR A 94 -9.35 5.01 -12.23
N THR A 95 -8.28 4.75 -12.97
CA THR A 95 -7.73 5.64 -14.00
C THR A 95 -7.94 5.14 -15.43
N GLY A 96 -8.83 4.14 -15.63
CA GLY A 96 -9.07 3.55 -16.93
C GLY A 96 -9.38 2.06 -16.88
N ARG A 97 -8.85 1.28 -17.85
CA ARG A 97 -9.02 -0.18 -17.86
C ARG A 97 -8.30 -0.89 -16.73
N PRO A 98 -8.96 -1.86 -16.05
CA PRO A 98 -8.29 -2.71 -15.08
C PRO A 98 -7.19 -3.53 -15.74
N LEU A 99 -5.98 -3.49 -15.17
CA LEU A 99 -4.89 -4.38 -15.57
C LEU A 99 -5.13 -5.77 -14.97
N LYS A 100 -5.07 -6.79 -15.80
CA LYS A 100 -5.16 -8.19 -15.38
C LYS A 100 -3.75 -8.71 -15.10
N VAL A 101 -3.57 -9.37 -13.98
CA VAL A 101 -2.28 -9.93 -13.58
C VAL A 101 -2.49 -11.38 -13.17
N LEU A 102 -1.66 -12.26 -13.72
CA LEU A 102 -1.76 -13.69 -13.52
C LEU A 102 -0.61 -14.18 -12.64
N ASP A 103 -0.91 -15.16 -11.81
CA ASP A 103 0.06 -15.80 -10.93
C ASP A 103 0.12 -17.30 -11.17
N THR A 104 1.34 -17.82 -11.28
CA THR A 104 1.65 -19.24 -11.19
C THR A 104 1.59 -19.70 -9.72
N GLN A 105 1.64 -21.01 -9.48
CA GLN A 105 1.74 -21.52 -8.09
C GLN A 105 3.00 -20.97 -7.39
N GLU A 106 4.14 -20.89 -8.10
CA GLU A 106 5.39 -20.33 -7.57
C GLU A 106 5.22 -18.86 -7.17
N SER A 107 4.66 -18.03 -8.07
CA SER A 107 4.38 -16.61 -7.78
C SER A 107 3.40 -16.44 -6.61
N TRP A 108 2.41 -17.32 -6.50
CA TRP A 108 1.43 -17.27 -5.43
C TRP A 108 2.02 -17.65 -4.07
N ASN A 109 2.90 -18.65 -4.04
CA ASN A 109 3.66 -19.00 -2.83
C ASN A 109 4.58 -17.85 -2.41
N TRP A 110 5.26 -17.22 -3.36
CA TRP A 110 6.07 -16.03 -3.09
C TRP A 110 5.26 -14.87 -2.48
N TRP A 111 4.03 -14.65 -2.94
CA TRP A 111 3.12 -13.68 -2.33
C TRP A 111 2.83 -14.01 -0.86
N ALA A 112 2.58 -15.28 -0.57
CA ALA A 112 2.34 -15.75 0.80
C ALA A 112 3.57 -15.53 1.69
N GLU A 113 4.78 -15.77 1.19
CA GLU A 113 6.05 -15.51 1.88
C GLU A 113 6.23 -14.02 2.20
N CYS A 114 5.94 -13.14 1.23
CA CYS A 114 5.96 -11.68 1.47
C CYS A 114 5.00 -11.27 2.59
N TRP A 115 3.79 -11.83 2.61
CA TRP A 115 2.82 -11.56 3.68
C TRP A 115 3.20 -12.18 5.03
N THR A 116 3.86 -13.34 5.03
CA THR A 116 4.42 -13.92 6.25
C THR A 116 5.41 -12.96 6.92
N SER A 117 6.24 -12.27 6.12
CA SER A 117 7.13 -11.21 6.62
C SER A 117 6.36 -10.04 7.25
N VAL A 118 5.22 -9.64 6.67
CA VAL A 118 4.34 -8.59 7.26
C VAL A 118 3.83 -9.02 8.63
N TYR A 119 3.31 -10.25 8.74
CA TYR A 119 2.80 -10.80 10.01
C TYR A 119 3.90 -10.90 11.07
N LEU A 120 5.05 -11.47 10.72
CA LEU A 120 6.18 -11.60 11.64
C LEU A 120 6.70 -10.25 12.12
N ALA A 121 6.73 -9.23 11.25
CA ALA A 121 7.14 -7.87 11.62
C ALA A 121 6.16 -7.21 12.60
N ALA A 122 4.88 -7.54 12.53
CA ALA A 122 3.83 -7.10 13.45
C ALA A 122 3.75 -7.97 14.73
N GLY A 123 4.64 -8.95 14.91
CA GLY A 123 4.65 -9.84 16.07
C GLY A 123 3.52 -10.87 16.09
N VAL A 124 3.01 -11.22 14.91
CA VAL A 124 2.01 -12.29 14.74
C VAL A 124 2.71 -13.63 14.61
N SER A 125 2.13 -14.67 15.21
CA SER A 125 2.66 -16.03 15.24
C SER A 125 1.60 -17.07 14.86
N SER A 126 1.98 -18.34 14.90
CA SER A 126 1.05 -19.48 14.71
C SER A 126 -0.03 -19.59 15.80
N ASP A 127 0.17 -18.96 16.95
CA ASP A 127 -0.80 -18.98 18.05
C ASP A 127 -1.93 -17.97 17.87
N ASP A 128 -1.86 -17.13 16.83
CA ASP A 128 -2.82 -16.07 16.59
C ASP A 128 -4.02 -16.55 15.77
N ILE A 129 -5.13 -15.84 15.96
CA ILE A 129 -6.35 -15.97 15.17
C ILE A 129 -6.49 -14.71 14.31
N VAL A 130 -6.27 -14.87 13.01
CA VAL A 130 -6.25 -13.75 12.04
C VAL A 130 -7.60 -13.60 11.37
N PHE A 131 -8.32 -12.53 11.66
CA PHE A 131 -9.59 -12.19 11.02
C PHE A 131 -9.38 -11.20 9.87
N LEU A 132 -9.77 -11.59 8.65
CA LEU A 132 -9.67 -10.75 7.46
C LEU A 132 -11.02 -10.10 7.17
N ALA A 133 -11.16 -8.84 7.57
CA ALA A 133 -12.42 -8.10 7.52
C ALA A 133 -12.59 -7.35 6.18
N PHE A 134 -12.75 -8.11 5.07
CA PHE A 134 -13.05 -7.50 3.77
C PHE A 134 -13.63 -8.51 2.76
N GLY A 135 -14.07 -8.00 1.58
CA GLY A 135 -14.62 -8.83 0.52
C GLY A 135 -13.56 -9.51 -0.34
N PHE A 136 -13.74 -10.79 -0.63
CA PHE A 136 -12.87 -11.57 -1.53
C PHE A 136 -13.41 -11.48 -2.97
N GLY A 137 -12.98 -10.45 -3.70
CA GLY A 137 -13.35 -10.21 -5.11
C GLY A 137 -12.20 -10.51 -6.08
N PRO A 138 -12.27 -10.02 -7.32
CA PRO A 138 -11.21 -10.17 -8.31
C PRO A 138 -9.97 -9.33 -8.02
N PHE A 139 -10.03 -8.46 -7.01
CA PHE A 139 -8.87 -7.72 -6.51
C PHE A 139 -8.00 -8.63 -5.67
N ILE A 140 -6.68 -8.47 -5.79
CA ILE A 140 -5.77 -9.28 -4.98
C ILE A 140 -6.00 -9.04 -3.49
N GLY A 141 -6.21 -7.77 -3.12
CA GLY A 141 -6.55 -7.34 -1.77
C GLY A 141 -5.78 -8.13 -0.72
N PHE A 142 -6.55 -8.76 0.16
CA PHE A 142 -5.97 -9.60 1.21
C PHE A 142 -6.02 -11.12 0.90
N TRP A 143 -6.26 -11.54 -0.36
CA TRP A 143 -6.11 -12.94 -0.72
C TRP A 143 -4.73 -13.48 -0.38
N SER A 144 -3.69 -12.70 -0.68
CA SER A 144 -2.31 -13.04 -0.33
C SER A 144 -2.06 -12.94 1.18
N ALA A 145 -2.77 -12.05 1.88
CA ALA A 145 -2.76 -12.01 3.35
C ALA A 145 -3.32 -13.30 3.98
N TYR A 146 -4.42 -13.80 3.42
CA TYR A 146 -5.00 -15.08 3.83
C TYR A 146 -3.99 -16.23 3.69
N GLU A 147 -3.34 -16.33 2.53
CA GLU A 147 -2.34 -17.38 2.29
C GLU A 147 -1.09 -17.19 3.18
N GLY A 148 -0.64 -15.96 3.43
CA GLY A 148 0.48 -15.68 4.32
C GLY A 148 0.21 -16.06 5.77
N ALA A 149 -0.99 -15.77 6.30
CA ALA A 149 -1.40 -16.20 7.64
C ALA A 149 -1.48 -17.73 7.76
N LYS A 150 -2.05 -18.40 6.74
CA LYS A 150 -2.08 -19.85 6.63
C LYS A 150 -0.68 -20.46 6.58
N GLN A 151 0.24 -19.87 5.82
CA GLN A 151 1.64 -20.33 5.73
C GLN A 151 2.38 -20.14 7.05
N LEU A 152 2.08 -19.06 7.79
CA LEU A 152 2.59 -18.83 9.14
C LEU A 152 2.09 -19.88 10.16
N GLY A 153 0.99 -20.58 9.84
CA GLY A 153 0.35 -21.54 10.72
C GLY A 153 -0.71 -20.95 11.66
N ALA A 154 -1.06 -19.67 11.48
CA ALA A 154 -2.11 -19.01 12.25
C ALA A 154 -3.52 -19.48 11.83
N LEU A 155 -4.46 -19.54 12.78
CA LEU A 155 -5.86 -19.78 12.44
C LEU A 155 -6.42 -18.60 11.65
N THR A 156 -6.81 -18.83 10.41
CA THR A 156 -7.19 -17.77 9.49
C THR A 156 -8.69 -17.77 9.22
N VAL A 157 -9.35 -16.66 9.50
CA VAL A 157 -10.82 -16.49 9.39
C VAL A 157 -11.17 -15.48 8.29
N PRO A 158 -11.77 -15.93 7.17
CA PRO A 158 -12.21 -15.05 6.11
C PRO A 158 -13.54 -14.39 6.47
N GLY A 159 -13.55 -13.06 6.66
CA GLY A 159 -14.75 -12.26 6.93
C GLY A 159 -15.52 -11.78 5.68
N GLY A 160 -15.24 -12.36 4.50
CA GLY A 160 -15.92 -12.00 3.27
C GLY A 160 -17.40 -12.38 3.28
N GLY A 161 -18.26 -11.52 2.71
CA GLY A 161 -19.72 -11.75 2.67
C GLY A 161 -20.47 -11.38 3.96
N MET A 162 -19.76 -11.07 5.05
CA MET A 162 -20.35 -10.57 6.30
C MET A 162 -20.51 -9.04 6.24
N ASP A 163 -21.58 -8.51 6.82
CA ASP A 163 -21.69 -7.08 7.13
C ASP A 163 -20.83 -6.69 8.35
N SER A 164 -20.76 -5.40 8.64
CA SER A 164 -19.91 -4.89 9.72
C SER A 164 -20.29 -5.42 11.11
N LEU A 165 -21.58 -5.56 11.38
CA LEU A 165 -22.04 -6.10 12.67
C LEU A 165 -21.77 -7.60 12.80
N GLN A 166 -21.98 -8.34 11.72
CA GLN A 166 -21.66 -9.78 11.67
C GLN A 166 -20.16 -10.02 11.90
N ARG A 167 -19.29 -9.19 11.27
CA ARG A 167 -17.84 -9.26 11.49
C ARG A 167 -17.45 -8.98 12.94
N LEU A 168 -18.02 -7.96 13.56
CA LEU A 168 -17.76 -7.63 14.96
C LEU A 168 -18.14 -8.78 15.90
N ARG A 169 -19.31 -9.36 15.70
CA ARG A 169 -19.75 -10.52 16.48
C ARG A 169 -18.84 -11.75 16.27
N ALA A 170 -18.44 -12.01 15.02
CA ALA A 170 -17.52 -13.10 14.72
C ALA A 170 -16.12 -12.88 15.35
N ILE A 171 -15.59 -11.64 15.33
CA ILE A 171 -14.33 -11.28 16.00
C ILE A 171 -14.41 -11.61 17.50
N GLU A 172 -15.51 -11.23 18.16
CA GLU A 172 -15.73 -11.47 19.58
C GLU A 172 -15.93 -12.97 19.88
N GLU A 173 -16.81 -13.65 19.15
CA GLU A 173 -17.14 -15.06 19.35
C GLU A 173 -15.95 -15.99 19.15
N ILE A 174 -15.12 -15.72 18.12
CA ILE A 174 -13.96 -16.55 17.77
C ILE A 174 -12.74 -16.17 18.63
N GLY A 175 -12.74 -15.02 19.27
CA GLY A 175 -11.60 -14.50 20.02
C GLY A 175 -10.44 -14.11 19.10
N ALA A 176 -10.72 -13.46 17.98
CA ALA A 176 -9.70 -13.04 17.03
C ALA A 176 -8.65 -12.13 17.69
N THR A 177 -7.37 -12.41 17.44
CA THR A 177 -6.24 -11.68 18.04
C THR A 177 -5.61 -10.67 17.06
N VAL A 178 -5.83 -10.88 15.77
CA VAL A 178 -5.33 -10.02 14.68
C VAL A 178 -6.46 -9.65 13.75
N LEU A 179 -6.62 -8.35 13.51
CA LEU A 179 -7.57 -7.80 12.54
C LEU A 179 -6.83 -7.29 11.31
N VAL A 180 -7.19 -7.77 10.12
CA VAL A 180 -6.63 -7.30 8.84
C VAL A 180 -7.72 -6.61 8.04
N CYS A 181 -7.56 -5.31 7.78
CA CYS A 181 -8.54 -4.51 7.04
C CYS A 181 -7.91 -3.19 6.53
N THR A 182 -8.67 -2.35 5.82
CA THR A 182 -8.22 -0.98 5.52
C THR A 182 -8.27 -0.10 6.77
N PRO A 183 -7.46 0.97 6.87
CA PRO A 183 -7.49 1.89 8.02
C PRO A 183 -8.88 2.50 8.25
N SER A 184 -9.52 2.99 7.19
CA SER A 184 -10.87 3.57 7.28
C SER A 184 -11.89 2.56 7.79
N TYR A 185 -11.75 1.29 7.39
CA TYR A 185 -12.69 0.26 7.81
C TYR A 185 -12.49 -0.15 9.27
N ALA A 186 -11.27 -0.12 9.80
CA ALA A 186 -11.02 -0.34 11.23
C ALA A 186 -11.75 0.70 12.09
N LEU A 187 -11.73 1.97 11.67
CA LEU A 187 -12.47 3.04 12.34
C LEU A 187 -13.99 2.87 12.18
N ARG A 188 -14.45 2.50 10.98
CA ARG A 188 -15.87 2.22 10.74
C ARG A 188 -16.41 1.07 11.58
N LEU A 189 -15.65 -0.02 11.73
CA LEU A 189 -16.02 -1.12 12.63
C LEU A 189 -16.16 -0.65 14.08
N ALA A 190 -15.26 0.23 14.55
CA ALA A 190 -15.36 0.79 15.90
C ALA A 190 -16.60 1.68 16.08
N GLU A 191 -16.99 2.45 15.06
CA GLU A 191 -18.25 3.22 15.07
C GLU A 191 -19.48 2.30 15.16
N VAL A 192 -19.55 1.28 14.28
CA VAL A 192 -20.64 0.29 14.29
C VAL A 192 -20.70 -0.45 15.63
N ALA A 193 -19.54 -0.78 16.21
CA ALA A 193 -19.49 -1.40 17.53
C ALA A 193 -20.11 -0.51 18.60
N GLN A 194 -19.80 0.79 18.59
CA GLN A 194 -20.40 1.76 19.52
C GLN A 194 -21.92 1.88 19.32
N GLU A 195 -22.40 1.92 18.07
CA GLU A 195 -23.83 1.98 17.74
C GLU A 195 -24.60 0.78 18.30
N HIS A 196 -23.92 -0.38 18.42
CA HIS A 196 -24.52 -1.67 18.86
C HIS A 196 -24.09 -2.09 20.26
N GLY A 197 -23.43 -1.24 21.04
CA GLY A 197 -23.01 -1.53 22.42
C GLY A 197 -21.89 -2.58 22.54
N ILE A 198 -21.13 -2.83 21.45
CA ILE A 198 -19.98 -3.73 21.43
C ILE A 198 -18.73 -2.93 21.84
N ASN A 199 -17.94 -3.46 22.77
CA ASN A 199 -16.73 -2.80 23.24
C ASN A 199 -15.47 -3.34 22.54
N THR A 200 -15.07 -2.73 21.45
CA THR A 200 -13.84 -3.11 20.69
C THR A 200 -12.57 -3.02 21.53
N ARG A 201 -12.53 -2.13 22.55
CA ARG A 201 -11.37 -2.01 23.45
C ARG A 201 -11.19 -3.18 24.40
N ALA A 202 -12.24 -3.92 24.65
CA ALA A 202 -12.21 -5.13 25.47
C ALA A 202 -12.11 -6.41 24.63
N SER A 203 -11.99 -6.30 23.30
CA SER A 203 -11.79 -7.45 22.41
C SER A 203 -10.41 -8.09 22.63
N THR A 204 -10.24 -9.30 22.14
CA THR A 204 -8.96 -10.01 22.12
C THR A 204 -7.99 -9.52 21.04
N VAL A 205 -8.43 -8.62 20.17
CA VAL A 205 -7.60 -8.05 19.11
C VAL A 205 -6.45 -7.25 19.71
N ARG A 206 -5.21 -7.71 19.52
CA ARG A 206 -3.99 -7.07 20.01
C ARG A 206 -3.18 -6.39 18.90
N VAL A 207 -3.42 -6.79 17.65
CA VAL A 207 -2.76 -6.29 16.45
C VAL A 207 -3.80 -5.98 15.38
N THR A 208 -3.64 -4.83 14.73
CA THR A 208 -4.35 -4.52 13.51
C THR A 208 -3.35 -4.28 12.37
N ILE A 209 -3.58 -4.86 11.19
CA ILE A 209 -2.72 -4.69 10.02
C ILE A 209 -3.54 -4.06 8.90
N HIS A 210 -3.02 -2.99 8.35
CA HIS A 210 -3.75 -2.14 7.43
C HIS A 210 -3.08 -2.06 6.07
N ALA A 211 -3.89 -2.07 5.02
CA ALA A 211 -3.45 -1.94 3.64
C ALA A 211 -4.50 -1.27 2.75
N GLY A 212 -4.09 -0.89 1.57
CA GLY A 212 -5.00 -0.47 0.50
C GLY A 212 -5.20 1.03 0.37
N GLU A 213 -4.95 1.78 1.41
CA GLU A 213 -4.97 3.26 1.45
C GLU A 213 -3.95 3.75 2.49
N PRO A 214 -3.46 5.00 2.43
CA PRO A 214 -2.63 5.58 3.49
C PRO A 214 -3.39 5.60 4.82
N GLY A 215 -2.73 5.22 5.92
CA GLY A 215 -3.41 5.21 7.20
C GLY A 215 -2.51 4.91 8.39
N ALA A 216 -2.14 3.67 8.65
CA ALA A 216 -1.41 3.32 9.88
C ALA A 216 0.03 3.89 9.95
N SER A 217 0.61 4.32 8.83
CA SER A 217 1.85 5.10 8.83
C SER A 217 1.63 6.60 9.10
N ILE A 218 0.38 7.07 9.11
CA ILE A 218 0.02 8.44 9.48
C ILE A 218 -0.23 8.46 10.99
N PRO A 219 0.57 9.20 11.80
CA PRO A 219 0.51 9.11 13.26
C PRO A 219 -0.88 9.33 13.85
N ALA A 220 -1.59 10.39 13.43
CA ALA A 220 -2.91 10.70 13.94
C ALA A 220 -3.96 9.61 13.61
N THR A 221 -3.88 9.01 12.42
CA THR A 221 -4.77 7.92 12.00
C THR A 221 -4.46 6.65 12.80
N ARG A 222 -3.17 6.31 12.94
CA ARG A 222 -2.71 5.17 13.73
C ARG A 222 -3.19 5.26 15.17
N GLU A 223 -2.92 6.37 15.85
CA GLU A 223 -3.33 6.60 17.24
C GLU A 223 -4.84 6.48 17.42
N ARG A 224 -5.61 6.93 16.44
CA ARG A 224 -7.06 6.82 16.45
C ARG A 224 -7.52 5.37 16.37
N ILE A 225 -6.90 4.55 15.51
CA ILE A 225 -7.16 3.11 15.41
C ILE A 225 -6.74 2.41 16.71
N GLU A 226 -5.54 2.68 17.21
CA GLU A 226 -5.01 2.08 18.43
C GLU A 226 -5.90 2.39 19.66
N ARG A 227 -6.39 3.62 19.77
CA ARG A 227 -7.35 3.99 20.82
C ARG A 227 -8.69 3.28 20.67
N ALA A 228 -9.16 3.08 19.45
CA ALA A 228 -10.46 2.44 19.20
C ALA A 228 -10.44 0.94 19.51
N TRP A 229 -9.31 0.27 19.28
CA TRP A 229 -9.16 -1.19 19.43
C TRP A 229 -8.32 -1.62 20.64
N THR A 230 -7.60 -0.70 21.28
CA THR A 230 -6.58 -1.00 22.31
C THR A 230 -5.54 -2.00 21.77
N ALA A 231 -5.17 -1.88 20.51
CA ALA A 231 -4.31 -2.77 19.75
C ALA A 231 -3.20 -1.98 19.05
N SER A 232 -2.05 -2.60 18.80
CA SER A 232 -1.00 -1.99 17.99
C SER A 232 -1.38 -2.02 16.50
N ALA A 233 -1.30 -0.87 15.82
CA ALA A 233 -1.68 -0.76 14.41
C ALA A 233 -0.44 -0.72 13.52
N TYR A 234 -0.38 -1.62 12.55
CA TYR A 234 0.73 -1.75 11.60
C TYR A 234 0.27 -1.45 10.19
N ASP A 235 1.12 -0.76 9.43
CA ASP A 235 0.89 -0.47 8.03
C ASP A 235 1.57 -1.49 7.12
N HIS A 236 0.98 -1.71 5.96
CA HIS A 236 1.52 -2.56 4.92
C HIS A 236 1.32 -1.93 3.55
N ALA A 237 2.35 -1.98 2.72
CA ALA A 237 2.29 -1.53 1.34
C ALA A 237 2.40 -2.70 0.36
N GLY A 238 1.48 -2.71 -0.58
CA GLY A 238 1.42 -3.70 -1.66
C GLY A 238 0.54 -3.24 -2.81
N MET A 239 0.77 -3.79 -3.97
CA MET A 239 -0.05 -3.55 -5.16
C MET A 239 -0.16 -4.81 -6.02
N THR A 240 -1.20 -4.87 -6.85
CA THR A 240 -1.48 -6.03 -7.70
C THR A 240 -0.31 -6.35 -8.63
N GLU A 241 0.39 -5.34 -9.10
CA GLU A 241 1.48 -5.45 -10.06
C GLU A 241 2.79 -5.95 -9.43
N MET A 242 3.05 -5.57 -8.17
CA MET A 242 4.36 -5.74 -7.53
C MET A 242 4.42 -6.80 -6.43
N GLY A 243 3.33 -7.02 -5.74
CA GLY A 243 3.35 -7.87 -4.55
C GLY A 243 3.20 -7.09 -3.25
N ALA A 244 3.38 -7.78 -2.14
CA ALA A 244 3.47 -7.23 -0.80
C ALA A 244 4.90 -6.75 -0.56
N TYR A 245 5.20 -5.51 -0.92
CA TYR A 245 6.56 -4.99 -1.00
C TYR A 245 7.03 -4.28 0.27
N GLY A 246 6.14 -3.98 1.21
CA GLY A 246 6.53 -3.22 2.38
C GLY A 246 5.72 -3.51 3.63
N PHE A 247 6.34 -3.39 4.80
CA PHE A 247 5.76 -3.68 6.10
C PHE A 247 6.26 -2.74 7.19
N ALA A 248 5.39 -2.37 8.14
CA ALA A 248 5.79 -1.65 9.34
C ALA A 248 6.47 -2.59 10.34
N CYS A 249 7.35 -2.03 11.18
CA CYS A 249 7.98 -2.71 12.32
C CYS A 249 7.44 -2.18 13.66
N SER A 250 7.96 -2.71 14.77
CA SER A 250 7.60 -2.29 16.13
C SER A 250 7.77 -0.79 16.41
N GLU A 251 8.66 -0.11 15.68
CA GLU A 251 8.91 1.33 15.84
C GLU A 251 7.82 2.19 15.20
N GLN A 252 7.00 1.62 14.31
CA GLN A 252 5.84 2.27 13.65
C GLN A 252 6.16 3.63 13.01
N GLN A 253 7.42 3.86 12.60
CA GLN A 253 7.86 5.13 11.99
C GLN A 253 7.57 5.21 10.49
N GLY A 254 6.99 4.17 9.92
CA GLY A 254 6.73 4.01 8.49
C GLY A 254 6.82 2.56 8.06
N ILE A 255 7.22 2.34 6.83
CA ILE A 255 7.26 1.03 6.17
C ILE A 255 8.68 0.70 5.75
N HIS A 256 9.18 -0.49 6.08
CA HIS A 256 10.36 -1.06 5.46
C HIS A 256 10.00 -1.68 4.12
N ILE A 257 10.80 -1.45 3.09
CA ILE A 257 10.74 -2.26 1.87
C ILE A 257 11.23 -3.67 2.21
N ASN A 258 10.53 -4.68 1.74
CA ASN A 258 11.00 -6.07 1.82
C ASN A 258 12.12 -6.30 0.79
N GLU A 259 13.34 -5.86 1.12
CA GLU A 259 14.48 -5.89 0.21
C GLU A 259 15.03 -7.31 -0.06
N GLY A 260 14.54 -8.30 0.67
CA GLY A 260 14.77 -9.71 0.30
C GLY A 260 13.99 -10.14 -0.95
N GLU A 261 12.88 -9.46 -1.24
CA GLU A 261 11.94 -9.84 -2.30
C GLU A 261 11.73 -8.73 -3.34
N CYS A 262 12.26 -7.53 -3.10
CA CYS A 262 12.16 -6.38 -4.01
C CYS A 262 13.45 -5.57 -4.04
N ILE A 263 13.78 -5.00 -5.20
CA ILE A 263 14.75 -3.91 -5.33
C ILE A 263 13.95 -2.61 -5.42
N ALA A 264 14.31 -1.61 -4.62
CA ALA A 264 13.66 -0.31 -4.60
C ALA A 264 14.61 0.80 -5.05
N GLU A 265 14.08 1.70 -5.88
CA GLU A 265 14.68 2.98 -6.25
C GLU A 265 13.72 4.08 -5.80
N ILE A 266 14.22 5.15 -5.21
CA ILE A 266 13.42 6.36 -4.94
C ILE A 266 13.99 7.46 -5.82
N LEU A 267 13.20 7.88 -6.80
CA LEU A 267 13.66 8.76 -7.87
C LEU A 267 12.91 10.09 -7.85
N ASP A 268 13.61 11.16 -8.13
CA ASP A 268 12.98 12.43 -8.43
C ASP A 268 12.10 12.27 -9.69
N PRO A 269 10.80 12.58 -9.64
CA PRO A 269 9.88 12.31 -10.74
C PRO A 269 10.21 13.07 -12.03
N GLN A 270 10.91 14.21 -11.95
CA GLN A 270 11.24 15.06 -13.09
C GLN A 270 12.57 14.66 -13.74
N SER A 271 13.61 14.49 -12.94
CA SER A 271 14.96 14.16 -13.43
C SER A 271 15.21 12.67 -13.59
N GLY A 272 14.42 11.81 -12.92
CA GLY A 272 14.63 10.36 -12.86
C GLY A 272 15.90 9.95 -12.11
N GLN A 273 16.52 10.89 -11.36
CA GLN A 273 17.72 10.63 -10.58
C GLN A 273 17.37 10.18 -9.16
N PRO A 274 18.21 9.35 -8.52
CA PRO A 274 18.01 8.96 -7.14
C PRO A 274 17.96 10.17 -6.20
N VAL A 275 17.02 10.16 -5.27
CA VAL A 275 16.93 11.17 -4.22
C VAL A 275 17.86 10.82 -3.06
N ARG A 276 18.22 11.82 -2.25
CA ARG A 276 19.01 11.62 -1.03
C ARG A 276 18.11 11.24 0.15
N GLU A 277 18.71 10.68 1.18
CA GLU A 277 18.04 10.45 2.46
C GLU A 277 17.36 11.75 2.97
N GLY A 278 16.14 11.61 3.49
CA GLY A 278 15.27 12.71 3.90
C GLY A 278 14.42 13.32 2.79
N GLN A 279 14.75 13.10 1.52
CA GLN A 279 14.00 13.65 0.38
C GLN A 279 12.86 12.72 -0.04
N ALA A 280 11.81 13.31 -0.62
CA ALA A 280 10.72 12.57 -1.23
C ALA A 280 10.99 12.33 -2.72
N GLY A 281 10.50 11.20 -3.23
CA GLY A 281 10.58 10.82 -4.63
C GLY A 281 9.56 9.75 -4.99
N GLU A 282 9.47 9.41 -6.25
CA GLU A 282 8.64 8.31 -6.74
C GLU A 282 9.33 6.97 -6.45
N LEU A 283 8.56 6.04 -5.90
CA LEU A 283 9.01 4.68 -5.68
C LEU A 283 8.96 3.89 -6.99
N VAL A 284 10.10 3.30 -7.35
CA VAL A 284 10.24 2.38 -8.47
C VAL A 284 10.68 1.04 -7.91
N LEU A 285 10.02 -0.05 -8.32
CA LEU A 285 10.24 -1.37 -7.76
C LEU A 285 10.56 -2.41 -8.83
N THR A 286 11.42 -3.36 -8.47
CA THR A 286 11.65 -4.60 -9.22
C THR A 286 11.35 -5.77 -8.29
N ASN A 287 10.41 -6.66 -8.64
CA ASN A 287 10.15 -7.85 -7.83
C ASN A 287 11.16 -8.97 -8.13
N LEU A 288 11.45 -9.79 -7.12
CA LEU A 288 12.47 -10.83 -7.17
C LEU A 288 11.93 -12.26 -7.02
N GLY A 289 10.64 -12.47 -7.24
CA GLY A 289 10.05 -13.81 -7.08
C GLY A 289 8.82 -14.06 -7.95
N ARG A 290 8.25 -13.05 -8.57
CA ARG A 290 7.04 -13.14 -9.41
C ARG A 290 7.41 -13.31 -10.89
N TRP A 291 8.12 -14.38 -11.23
CA TRP A 291 8.67 -14.57 -12.55
C TRP A 291 7.64 -14.88 -13.64
N GLY A 292 6.42 -15.30 -13.26
CA GLY A 292 5.33 -15.56 -14.21
C GLY A 292 4.81 -14.31 -14.90
N SER A 293 4.58 -13.24 -14.12
CA SER A 293 4.19 -11.90 -14.60
C SER A 293 5.13 -10.88 -13.96
N PRO A 294 6.37 -10.79 -14.44
CA PRO A 294 7.41 -10.00 -13.81
C PRO A 294 7.14 -8.49 -13.93
N ALA A 295 7.70 -7.73 -12.99
CA ALA A 295 7.75 -6.28 -13.04
C ALA A 295 9.19 -5.82 -12.74
N LEU A 296 9.89 -5.35 -13.79
CA LEU A 296 11.24 -4.82 -13.71
C LEU A 296 11.18 -3.30 -13.82
N ARG A 297 11.79 -2.59 -12.86
CA ARG A 297 11.80 -1.13 -12.75
C ARG A 297 10.40 -0.51 -12.96
N TYR A 298 9.43 -1.05 -12.22
CA TYR A 298 8.04 -0.62 -12.33
C TYR A 298 7.84 0.71 -11.60
N ARG A 299 7.40 1.73 -12.33
CA ARG A 299 6.99 3.01 -11.75
C ARG A 299 5.67 2.83 -11.03
N THR A 300 5.69 2.88 -9.70
CA THR A 300 4.49 2.62 -8.90
C THR A 300 3.50 3.78 -8.95
N GLY A 301 4.00 4.99 -9.21
CA GLY A 301 3.28 6.24 -9.04
C GLY A 301 3.11 6.65 -7.58
N ASP A 302 3.65 5.88 -6.63
CA ASP A 302 3.60 6.21 -5.22
C ASP A 302 4.77 7.13 -4.85
N LEU A 303 4.47 8.21 -4.12
CA LEU A 303 5.47 9.11 -3.55
C LEU A 303 5.80 8.66 -2.14
N VAL A 304 7.08 8.55 -1.87
CA VAL A 304 7.63 8.08 -0.59
C VAL A 304 8.81 8.96 -0.17
N ARG A 305 9.20 8.88 1.09
CA ARG A 305 10.41 9.54 1.60
C ARG A 305 11.50 8.51 1.82
N HIS A 306 12.73 8.84 1.42
CA HIS A 306 13.90 8.01 1.70
C HIS A 306 14.32 8.18 3.16
N GLY A 307 14.14 7.16 3.99
CA GLY A 307 14.45 7.20 5.42
C GLY A 307 15.79 6.57 5.82
N GLY A 308 16.59 6.16 4.82
CA GLY A 308 17.84 5.44 5.10
C GLY A 308 17.63 3.98 5.47
N TYR A 309 18.68 3.38 6.02
CA TYR A 309 18.80 1.93 6.26
C TYR A 309 19.03 1.58 7.73
N ASN A 310 18.82 2.53 8.62
CA ASN A 310 19.05 2.37 10.06
C ASN A 310 17.75 2.63 10.82
N CYS A 311 17.10 1.56 11.25
CA CYS A 311 15.92 1.65 12.10
C CYS A 311 16.25 1.16 13.52
N PRO A 312 15.72 1.79 14.59
CA PRO A 312 15.89 1.29 15.96
C PRO A 312 15.42 -0.14 16.17
N CYS A 313 14.53 -0.67 15.32
CA CYS A 313 14.12 -2.08 15.34
C CYS A 313 15.27 -3.06 14.97
N GLY A 314 16.44 -2.58 14.55
CA GLY A 314 17.60 -3.35 14.13
C GLY A 314 17.61 -3.74 12.65
N ARG A 315 16.57 -3.44 11.87
CA ARG A 315 16.55 -3.70 10.42
C ARG A 315 17.42 -2.72 9.65
N THR A 316 18.08 -3.27 8.63
CA THR A 316 18.89 -2.54 7.65
C THR A 316 18.19 -2.42 6.28
N PHE A 317 16.94 -2.83 6.19
CA PHE A 317 16.10 -2.61 5.02
C PHE A 317 15.70 -1.13 4.90
N LEU A 318 15.56 -0.65 3.67
CA LEU A 318 15.16 0.72 3.36
C LEU A 318 13.87 1.09 4.11
N LEU A 319 13.93 2.15 4.90
CA LEU A 319 12.78 2.71 5.61
C LEU A 319 12.12 3.81 4.76
N LEU A 320 10.81 3.79 4.71
CA LEU A 320 9.96 4.84 4.14
C LEU A 320 9.18 5.53 5.27
N PRO A 321 9.72 6.61 5.85
CA PRO A 321 9.04 7.35 6.91
C PRO A 321 7.69 7.88 6.46
N GLY A 322 6.65 7.62 7.26
CA GLY A 322 5.26 7.97 6.90
C GLY A 322 4.64 7.05 5.85
N GLY A 323 5.35 5.99 5.41
CA GLY A 323 4.86 5.05 4.41
C GLY A 323 4.69 5.66 3.01
N VAL A 324 3.59 5.33 2.34
CA VAL A 324 3.20 5.97 1.08
C VAL A 324 2.55 7.31 1.38
N LEU A 325 3.21 8.40 1.00
CA LEU A 325 2.76 9.78 1.26
C LEU A 325 1.54 10.15 0.41
N GLY A 326 1.43 9.56 -0.76
CA GLY A 326 0.34 9.77 -1.71
C GLY A 326 0.75 9.24 -3.08
N ARG A 327 -0.15 9.38 -4.03
CA ARG A 327 0.18 9.08 -5.43
C ARG A 327 0.62 10.34 -6.15
N ALA A 328 1.52 10.19 -7.11
CA ALA A 328 1.97 11.31 -7.93
C ALA A 328 0.82 11.92 -8.75
N ASP A 329 -0.15 11.09 -9.15
CA ASP A 329 -1.36 11.49 -9.88
C ASP A 329 -2.49 12.02 -8.96
N ASP A 330 -2.45 11.76 -7.65
CA ASP A 330 -3.41 12.28 -6.66
C ASP A 330 -2.93 13.59 -6.00
N MET A 331 -1.73 14.05 -6.35
CA MET A 331 -1.19 15.31 -5.83
C MET A 331 -1.97 16.50 -6.40
N LEU A 332 -2.50 17.31 -5.51
CA LEU A 332 -3.19 18.56 -5.86
C LEU A 332 -2.21 19.71 -5.81
N ILE A 333 -2.18 20.55 -6.84
CA ILE A 333 -1.38 21.77 -6.85
C ILE A 333 -2.29 22.95 -6.56
N VAL A 334 -2.41 23.28 -5.29
CA VAL A 334 -3.31 24.34 -4.81
C VAL A 334 -2.50 25.63 -4.60
N ARG A 335 -2.74 26.64 -5.41
CA ARG A 335 -2.01 27.94 -5.34
C ARG A 335 -0.49 27.79 -5.30
N GLY A 336 0.06 26.84 -6.07
CA GLY A 336 1.49 26.55 -6.12
C GLY A 336 2.04 25.70 -4.97
N VAL A 337 1.18 25.19 -4.09
CA VAL A 337 1.55 24.27 -3.02
C VAL A 337 1.10 22.87 -3.36
N ASN A 338 2.00 21.90 -3.22
CA ASN A 338 1.70 20.48 -3.39
C ASN A 338 0.95 19.95 -2.15
N VAL A 339 -0.29 19.54 -2.32
CA VAL A 339 -1.15 19.02 -1.26
C VAL A 339 -1.47 17.56 -1.54
N TYR A 340 -1.13 16.70 -0.60
CA TYR A 340 -1.50 15.29 -0.64
C TYR A 340 -2.73 15.05 0.23
N PRO A 341 -3.72 14.25 -0.22
CA PRO A 341 -4.88 13.92 0.60
C PRO A 341 -4.52 13.31 1.97
N SER A 342 -3.40 12.58 2.05
CA SER A 342 -2.87 12.02 3.31
C SER A 342 -2.46 13.10 4.32
N ALA A 343 -1.94 14.24 3.86
CA ALA A 343 -1.58 15.35 4.74
C ALA A 343 -2.82 16.05 5.33
N LEU A 344 -3.90 16.11 4.57
CA LEU A 344 -5.21 16.56 5.09
C LEU A 344 -5.75 15.60 6.13
N ALA A 345 -5.66 14.28 5.86
CA ALA A 345 -6.06 13.24 6.80
C ALA A 345 -5.30 13.31 8.12
N ASP A 346 -3.98 13.54 8.08
CA ASP A 346 -3.15 13.64 9.29
C ASP A 346 -3.63 14.79 10.19
N VAL A 347 -3.94 15.95 9.63
CA VAL A 347 -4.45 17.09 10.42
C VAL A 347 -5.85 16.80 10.95
N LEU A 348 -6.77 16.35 10.09
CA LEU A 348 -8.17 16.15 10.49
C LEU A 348 -8.33 15.04 11.54
N HIS A 349 -7.53 14.00 11.49
CA HIS A 349 -7.59 12.90 12.44
C HIS A 349 -7.00 13.24 13.84
N ARG A 350 -6.30 14.36 13.99
CA ARG A 350 -5.90 14.89 15.31
C ARG A 350 -7.09 15.38 16.14
N PHE A 351 -8.21 15.68 15.49
CA PHE A 351 -9.43 16.14 16.14
C PHE A 351 -10.40 14.97 16.37
N PRO A 352 -10.57 14.48 17.60
CA PRO A 352 -11.47 13.35 17.90
C PRO A 352 -12.92 13.60 17.51
N GLU A 353 -13.34 14.87 17.48
CA GLU A 353 -14.69 15.30 17.12
C GLU A 353 -14.98 15.24 15.62
N VAL A 354 -13.96 15.06 14.79
CA VAL A 354 -14.13 14.84 13.34
C VAL A 354 -14.55 13.40 13.10
N ALA A 355 -15.80 13.19 12.71
CA ALA A 355 -16.33 11.87 12.40
C ALA A 355 -15.97 11.43 10.96
N GLU A 356 -16.17 12.32 9.97
CA GLU A 356 -15.83 12.06 8.57
C GLU A 356 -15.56 13.38 7.84
N TYR A 357 -14.90 13.32 6.68
CA TYR A 357 -14.62 14.50 5.87
C TYR A 357 -14.63 14.18 4.37
N ARG A 358 -14.80 15.24 3.57
CA ARG A 358 -14.68 15.20 2.10
C ARG A 358 -13.83 16.37 1.64
N VAL A 359 -12.92 16.12 0.71
CA VAL A 359 -12.12 17.12 0.00
C VAL A 359 -12.81 17.41 -1.32
N ILE A 360 -13.20 18.64 -1.55
CA ILE A 360 -13.79 19.08 -2.81
C ILE A 360 -12.70 19.83 -3.57
N VAL A 361 -12.39 19.35 -4.76
CA VAL A 361 -11.42 19.98 -5.66
C VAL A 361 -12.18 20.67 -6.78
N THR A 362 -11.89 21.93 -6.98
CA THR A 362 -12.49 22.75 -8.04
C THR A 362 -11.39 23.49 -8.80
N LYS A 363 -11.76 24.13 -9.91
CA LYS A 363 -10.83 24.94 -10.70
C LYS A 363 -11.37 26.36 -10.75
N GLU A 364 -10.55 27.34 -10.33
CA GLU A 364 -10.85 28.76 -10.47
C GLU A 364 -9.85 29.38 -11.47
N GLY A 365 -10.31 29.67 -12.68
CA GLY A 365 -9.45 30.04 -13.79
C GLY A 365 -8.49 28.92 -14.17
N THR A 366 -7.20 29.11 -13.96
CA THR A 366 -6.13 28.13 -14.24
C THR A 366 -5.61 27.41 -12.97
N MET A 367 -6.09 27.81 -11.79
CA MET A 367 -5.60 27.27 -10.51
C MET A 367 -6.60 26.30 -9.89
N ASP A 368 -6.06 25.25 -9.31
CA ASP A 368 -6.85 24.32 -8.51
C ASP A 368 -7.10 24.92 -7.13
N GLU A 369 -8.34 24.77 -6.66
CA GLU A 369 -8.79 25.16 -5.35
C GLU A 369 -9.34 23.96 -4.60
N ILE A 370 -9.17 23.96 -3.27
CA ILE A 370 -9.73 22.92 -2.40
C ILE A 370 -10.60 23.54 -1.31
N ALA A 371 -11.68 22.83 -0.97
CA ALA A 371 -12.51 23.09 0.19
C ALA A 371 -12.78 21.77 0.92
N LEU A 372 -13.09 21.85 2.20
CA LEU A 372 -13.41 20.68 3.01
C LEU A 372 -14.86 20.74 3.50
N GLN A 373 -15.57 19.62 3.41
CA GLN A 373 -16.76 19.35 4.21
C GLN A 373 -16.35 18.42 5.35
N VAL A 374 -16.66 18.80 6.58
CA VAL A 374 -16.23 18.07 7.77
C VAL A 374 -17.40 17.82 8.69
N GLU A 375 -17.63 16.57 9.04
CA GLU A 375 -18.61 16.21 10.08
C GLU A 375 -18.01 16.47 11.46
N CYS A 376 -18.27 17.64 11.99
CA CYS A 376 -17.78 18.06 13.31
C CYS A 376 -18.67 19.16 13.92
N PRO A 377 -18.55 19.42 15.22
CA PRO A 377 -19.14 20.60 15.82
C PRO A 377 -18.58 21.90 15.21
N PRO A 378 -19.42 22.91 14.87
CA PRO A 378 -18.92 24.15 14.25
C PRO A 378 -17.85 24.89 15.06
N GLY A 379 -17.86 24.73 16.39
CA GLY A 379 -16.92 25.41 17.27
C GLY A 379 -15.44 25.05 17.10
N ILE A 380 -15.12 23.93 16.45
CA ILE A 380 -13.72 23.50 16.24
C ILE A 380 -13.18 23.87 14.85
N ILE A 381 -14.00 24.44 13.96
CA ILE A 381 -13.60 24.77 12.58
C ILE A 381 -12.38 25.70 12.56
N ALA A 382 -12.36 26.72 13.40
CA ALA A 382 -11.24 27.67 13.45
C ALA A 382 -9.92 26.98 13.86
N SER A 383 -9.98 26.03 14.78
CA SER A 383 -8.81 25.24 15.21
C SER A 383 -8.31 24.33 14.08
N ILE A 384 -9.22 23.66 13.36
CA ILE A 384 -8.86 22.84 12.20
C ILE A 384 -8.23 23.70 11.10
N GLN A 385 -8.80 24.87 10.82
CA GLN A 385 -8.26 25.79 9.80
C GLN A 385 -6.85 26.25 10.15
N GLU A 386 -6.58 26.54 11.43
CA GLU A 386 -5.26 26.98 11.88
C GLU A 386 -4.24 25.83 11.80
N GLU A 387 -4.59 24.63 12.21
CA GLU A 387 -3.70 23.47 12.06
C GLU A 387 -3.39 23.15 10.58
N LEU A 388 -4.38 23.24 9.70
CA LEU A 388 -4.16 23.08 8.25
C LEU A 388 -3.26 24.20 7.70
N ARG A 389 -3.44 25.43 8.17
CA ARG A 389 -2.59 26.56 7.79
C ARG A 389 -1.14 26.35 8.22
N ILE A 390 -0.92 25.84 9.42
CA ILE A 390 0.42 25.53 9.95
C ILE A 390 1.05 24.39 9.16
N ALA A 391 0.31 23.29 8.95
CA ALA A 391 0.84 22.09 8.32
C ALA A 391 1.08 22.25 6.82
N LEU A 392 0.22 22.98 6.10
CA LEU A 392 0.23 23.06 4.65
C LEU A 392 0.58 24.44 4.10
N ASN A 393 0.69 25.44 4.96
CA ASN A 393 0.83 26.85 4.59
C ASN A 393 -0.29 27.35 3.64
N LEU A 394 -1.50 26.79 3.80
CA LEU A 394 -2.68 27.10 3.00
C LEU A 394 -3.88 27.39 3.91
N ARG A 395 -4.67 28.40 3.52
CA ARG A 395 -5.99 28.64 4.10
C ARG A 395 -7.02 27.88 3.26
N ILE A 396 -7.60 26.84 3.86
CA ILE A 396 -8.58 25.96 3.23
C ILE A 396 -9.96 26.29 3.80
N PRO A 397 -10.95 26.62 2.96
CA PRO A 397 -12.34 26.77 3.41
C PRO A 397 -12.87 25.46 3.99
N ILE A 398 -13.56 25.53 5.12
CA ILE A 398 -14.18 24.38 5.78
C ILE A 398 -15.65 24.67 6.03
N GLU A 399 -16.49 23.74 5.60
CA GLU A 399 -17.91 23.69 5.91
C GLU A 399 -18.17 22.58 6.93
N ALA A 400 -18.72 22.96 8.10
CA ALA A 400 -19.20 21.96 9.06
C ALA A 400 -20.51 21.38 8.56
N VAL A 401 -20.59 20.06 8.44
CA VAL A 401 -21.82 19.35 8.08
C VAL A 401 -22.28 18.47 9.24
N LYS A 402 -23.58 18.13 9.24
CA LYS A 402 -24.15 17.31 10.31
C LYS A 402 -23.60 15.87 10.25
N PRO A 403 -23.45 15.18 11.40
CA PRO A 403 -23.10 13.77 11.43
C PRO A 403 -24.04 12.93 10.54
N GLY A 404 -23.46 11.99 9.78
CA GLY A 404 -24.19 11.14 8.85
C GLY A 404 -24.50 11.78 7.49
N THR A 405 -23.99 12.99 7.20
CA THR A 405 -24.15 13.66 5.89
C THR A 405 -23.22 13.07 4.84
N LEU A 406 -22.00 12.71 5.23
CA LEU A 406 -20.99 12.18 4.33
C LEU A 406 -21.06 10.64 4.25
N PRO A 407 -20.68 10.06 3.11
CA PRO A 407 -20.72 8.61 2.96
C PRO A 407 -19.74 7.91 3.91
N ARG A 408 -20.10 6.71 4.34
CA ARG A 408 -19.23 5.80 5.08
C ARG A 408 -18.66 4.76 4.13
N PHE A 409 -17.45 4.30 4.38
CA PHE A 409 -16.72 3.40 3.49
C PHE A 409 -16.45 2.06 4.19
N GLU A 410 -16.80 0.97 3.54
CA GLU A 410 -16.49 -0.41 3.99
C GLU A 410 -15.23 -0.99 3.35
N LEU A 411 -14.65 -0.25 2.39
CA LEU A 411 -13.40 -0.55 1.68
C LEU A 411 -12.51 0.69 1.73
N LYS A 412 -11.79 0.95 0.64
CA LYS A 412 -10.99 2.20 0.49
C LYS A 412 -11.89 3.43 0.52
N ALA A 413 -11.54 4.39 1.35
CA ALA A 413 -12.26 5.65 1.39
C ALA A 413 -12.00 6.50 0.13
N LYS A 414 -13.09 7.00 -0.47
CA LYS A 414 -13.04 7.97 -1.58
C LYS A 414 -13.45 9.34 -1.07
N ARG A 415 -12.52 10.03 -0.42
CA ARG A 415 -12.76 11.33 0.21
C ARG A 415 -12.53 12.51 -0.70
N VAL A 416 -11.87 12.33 -1.84
CA VAL A 416 -11.63 13.39 -2.82
C VAL A 416 -12.75 13.38 -3.86
N ASP A 417 -13.47 14.50 -3.95
CA ASP A 417 -14.51 14.82 -4.95
C ASP A 417 -13.90 15.83 -5.94
N ASP A 418 -13.30 15.31 -6.99
CA ASP A 418 -12.67 16.12 -8.02
C ASP A 418 -13.70 16.60 -9.04
N ARG A 419 -13.93 17.91 -9.08
CA ARG A 419 -14.91 18.60 -9.95
C ARG A 419 -14.25 19.49 -11.00
N ARG A 420 -12.95 19.28 -11.26
CA ARG A 420 -12.19 20.09 -12.23
C ARG A 420 -12.56 19.82 -13.68
#